data_e437d27f570d057d9a278ac0441efb86
#
_entry.id   e437d27f570d057d9a278ac0441efb86
#
_cell.length_a   1.000
_cell.length_b   1.000
_cell.length_c   1.000
_cell.angle_alpha   90.00
_cell.angle_beta   90.00
_cell.angle_gamma   90.00
#
_symmetry.space_group_name_H-M   'P 1'
#
loop_
_entity.id
_entity.type
_entity.pdbx_description
1 polymer ?
#
loop_
_entity_poly.entity_id
_entity_poly.type
_entity_poly.pdbx_seq_one_letter_code
_entity_poly.pdbx_strand_id
1 'polypeptide(L)'
;MGSTRAVTLPDAVCLMGPTASGKTALAIELFAHHPVEIISVDSAQIYRGMDIGTGKPDANTLARAPHHLLSFLDPAETYSAADFRRDALRLIGEIKARGNTPLLVGGTMMYFRLLRDGMASMPDADSEVRAAIEAQARVEGWAAVHAELEKVDPEAAARIHPNDPQRLQRALEVYRVSGKTLSALHAEEAAERLKGNKSGLDLTFCAIQGVERGVLHERIKTRFFQMLEDGLVDEVRALYERGDLSLSLPSMRSVGYKQVWQHLAGELSYEEMVDRGIIATRQLAKRQVTWLRSWDDLHRLPSSTHDSLHKLLKIVVSATI
;
A
#
# COMPACT_ATOMS: atom_id res chain seq x y z
N MET A 1 19.60 -25.50 35.13
CA MET A 1 20.07 -24.22 34.58
C MET A 1 19.20 -23.88 33.38
N GLY A 2 18.17 -23.08 33.59
CA GLY A 2 17.26 -22.65 32.52
C GLY A 2 17.93 -21.60 31.67
N SER A 3 18.17 -21.91 30.40
CA SER A 3 18.61 -20.93 29.41
C SER A 3 17.51 -19.88 29.23
N THR A 4 17.68 -18.72 29.82
CA THR A 4 16.89 -17.53 29.50
C THR A 4 17.22 -17.18 28.04
N ARG A 5 16.35 -17.58 27.10
CA ARG A 5 16.41 -17.04 25.74
C ARG A 5 16.30 -15.53 25.85
N ALA A 6 17.35 -14.83 25.49
CA ALA A 6 17.28 -13.40 25.28
C ALA A 6 16.15 -13.13 24.28
N VAL A 7 15.09 -12.46 24.69
CA VAL A 7 14.01 -12.03 23.82
C VAL A 7 14.62 -10.95 22.94
N THR A 8 14.94 -11.30 21.69
CA THR A 8 15.41 -10.31 20.71
C THR A 8 14.22 -9.44 20.30
N LEU A 9 14.42 -8.13 20.37
CA LEU A 9 13.45 -7.14 19.84
C LEU A 9 13.20 -7.37 18.36
N PRO A 10 11.95 -7.33 17.89
CA PRO A 10 11.69 -7.31 16.47
C PRO A 10 12.37 -6.09 15.84
N ASP A 11 12.78 -6.23 14.59
CA ASP A 11 13.36 -5.12 13.84
C ASP A 11 12.35 -4.00 13.59
N ALA A 12 11.08 -4.34 13.46
CA ALA A 12 10.00 -3.38 13.37
C ALA A 12 8.63 -4.00 13.71
N VAL A 13 7.69 -3.16 14.13
CA VAL A 13 6.29 -3.51 14.33
C VAL A 13 5.46 -2.96 13.15
N CYS A 14 4.65 -3.81 12.55
CA CYS A 14 3.78 -3.48 11.43
C CYS A 14 2.32 -3.40 11.88
N LEU A 15 1.70 -2.22 11.79
CA LEU A 15 0.29 -2.00 12.10
C LEU A 15 -0.52 -1.90 10.81
N MET A 16 -1.20 -2.96 10.47
CA MET A 16 -1.99 -3.12 9.26
C MET A 16 -3.50 -2.97 9.53
N GLY A 17 -4.25 -2.74 8.48
CA GLY A 17 -5.72 -2.72 8.54
C GLY A 17 -6.34 -2.03 7.34
N PRO A 18 -7.63 -2.23 7.09
CA PRO A 18 -8.33 -1.56 6.00
C PRO A 18 -8.41 -0.05 6.21
N THR A 19 -8.70 0.70 5.14
CA THR A 19 -9.04 2.12 5.28
C THR A 19 -10.23 2.28 6.24
N ALA A 20 -10.29 3.38 6.96
CA ALA A 20 -11.29 3.68 7.99
C ALA A 20 -11.34 2.70 9.19
N SER A 21 -10.30 1.89 9.41
CA SER A 21 -10.23 0.98 10.58
C SER A 21 -9.74 1.64 11.87
N GLY A 22 -9.17 2.85 11.82
CA GLY A 22 -8.63 3.55 13.00
C GLY A 22 -7.12 3.36 13.23
N LYS A 23 -6.37 2.79 12.27
CA LYS A 23 -4.91 2.56 12.39
C LYS A 23 -4.12 3.79 12.80
N THR A 24 -4.37 4.91 12.13
CA THR A 24 -3.63 6.16 12.35
C THR A 24 -3.83 6.67 13.78
N ALA A 25 -5.07 6.67 14.27
CA ALA A 25 -5.36 7.06 15.66
C ALA A 25 -4.64 6.14 16.66
N LEU A 26 -4.66 4.83 16.42
CA LEU A 26 -3.96 3.86 17.28
C LEU A 26 -2.44 4.05 17.25
N ALA A 27 -1.86 4.37 16.09
CA ALA A 27 -0.43 4.63 15.97
C ALA A 27 0.00 5.91 16.71
N ILE A 28 -0.80 6.97 16.63
CA ILE A 28 -0.58 8.23 17.36
C ILE A 28 -0.68 8.02 18.86
N GLU A 29 -1.66 7.23 19.29
CA GLU A 29 -1.82 6.89 20.71
C GLU A 29 -0.63 6.07 21.22
N LEU A 30 -0.16 5.10 20.46
CA LEU A 30 1.04 4.34 20.80
C LEU A 30 2.28 5.24 20.88
N PHE A 31 2.44 6.18 19.95
CA PHE A 31 3.54 7.15 19.94
C PHE A 31 3.58 7.98 21.22
N ALA A 32 2.42 8.31 21.82
CA ALA A 32 2.34 9.05 23.07
C ALA A 32 2.80 8.22 24.30
N HIS A 33 2.83 6.89 24.20
CA HIS A 33 3.11 5.99 25.32
C HIS A 33 4.40 5.18 25.21
N HIS A 34 5.01 5.15 24.03
CA HIS A 34 6.22 4.36 23.79
C HIS A 34 7.13 5.04 22.75
N PRO A 35 8.48 4.93 22.87
CA PRO A 35 9.40 5.52 21.92
C PRO A 35 9.38 4.78 20.58
N VAL A 36 8.37 5.07 19.76
CA VAL A 36 8.23 4.59 18.39
C VAL A 36 8.45 5.73 17.40
N GLU A 37 8.89 5.42 16.19
CA GLU A 37 8.84 6.35 15.07
C GLU A 37 7.99 5.75 13.96
N ILE A 38 7.06 6.55 13.44
CA ILE A 38 6.04 6.07 12.50
C ILE A 38 6.55 6.18 11.07
N ILE A 39 6.46 5.06 10.33
CA ILE A 39 6.71 5.00 8.89
C ILE A 39 5.37 4.73 8.19
N SER A 40 4.93 5.64 7.33
CA SER A 40 3.70 5.45 6.54
C SER A 40 3.91 4.36 5.49
N VAL A 41 2.98 3.40 5.43
CA VAL A 41 2.93 2.31 4.44
C VAL A 41 1.71 2.52 3.54
N ASP A 42 1.74 3.63 2.80
CA ASP A 42 0.65 4.04 1.92
C ASP A 42 1.20 4.56 0.60
N SER A 43 0.69 4.05 -0.52
CA SER A 43 1.17 4.39 -1.86
C SER A 43 0.59 5.71 -2.41
N ALA A 44 -0.29 6.37 -1.68
CA ALA A 44 -0.88 7.64 -2.08
C ALA A 44 -0.46 8.81 -1.17
N GLN A 45 -0.23 8.57 0.12
CA GLN A 45 0.20 9.60 1.08
C GLN A 45 1.62 10.14 0.84
N ILE A 46 2.38 9.50 -0.02
CA ILE A 46 3.74 9.91 -0.42
C ILE A 46 3.76 11.21 -1.23
N TYR A 47 2.66 11.56 -1.89
CA TYR A 47 2.60 12.67 -2.82
C TYR A 47 2.30 14.00 -2.14
N ARG A 48 3.05 15.06 -2.51
CA ARG A 48 2.78 16.44 -2.11
C ARG A 48 1.47 16.93 -2.69
N GLY A 49 0.67 17.67 -1.90
CA GLY A 49 -0.60 18.24 -2.33
C GLY A 49 -1.73 17.21 -2.55
N MET A 50 -1.52 15.98 -2.09
CA MET A 50 -2.53 14.94 -2.02
C MET A 50 -2.80 14.58 -0.56
N ASP A 51 -3.49 15.45 0.16
CA ASP A 51 -3.60 15.41 1.62
C ASP A 51 -4.98 14.95 2.07
N ILE A 52 -6.04 15.63 1.63
CA ILE A 52 -7.42 15.36 2.02
C ILE A 52 -7.85 13.99 1.49
N GLY A 53 -7.75 13.78 0.18
CA GLY A 53 -8.23 12.56 -0.47
C GLY A 53 -7.48 11.29 -0.09
N THR A 54 -6.22 11.39 0.35
CA THR A 54 -5.46 10.26 0.89
C THR A 54 -5.72 10.05 2.38
N GLY A 55 -6.36 11.03 3.04
CA GLY A 55 -6.59 11.05 4.48
C GLY A 55 -5.29 11.07 5.26
N LYS A 56 -4.33 11.83 4.80
CA LYS A 56 -3.09 12.14 5.49
C LYS A 56 -3.38 12.79 6.84
N PRO A 57 -2.59 12.54 7.89
CA PRO A 57 -2.73 13.27 9.14
C PRO A 57 -2.53 14.77 8.92
N ASP A 58 -3.30 15.60 9.59
CA ASP A 58 -3.19 17.05 9.52
C ASP A 58 -1.87 17.57 10.15
N ALA A 59 -1.56 18.84 9.91
CA ALA A 59 -0.33 19.47 10.38
C ALA A 59 -0.19 19.42 11.91
N ASN A 60 -1.28 19.57 12.67
CA ASN A 60 -1.26 19.49 14.12
C ASN A 60 -0.96 18.09 14.62
N THR A 61 -1.51 17.08 13.95
CA THR A 61 -1.22 15.67 14.21
C THR A 61 0.23 15.33 13.88
N LEU A 62 0.75 15.78 12.73
CA LEU A 62 2.13 15.56 12.32
C LEU A 62 3.14 16.27 13.21
N ALA A 63 2.80 17.44 13.77
CA ALA A 63 3.63 18.13 14.74
C ALA A 63 3.78 17.34 16.05
N ARG A 64 2.74 16.59 16.47
CA ARG A 64 2.76 15.76 17.68
C ARG A 64 3.33 14.36 17.45
N ALA A 65 3.05 13.77 16.30
CA ALA A 65 3.48 12.44 15.92
C ALA A 65 4.01 12.48 14.47
N PRO A 66 5.30 12.81 14.27
CA PRO A 66 5.89 12.87 12.94
C PRO A 66 5.86 11.50 12.25
N HIS A 67 5.59 11.51 10.96
CA HIS A 67 5.57 10.30 10.14
C HIS A 67 6.62 10.41 9.03
N HIS A 68 7.39 9.35 8.83
CA HIS A 68 8.25 9.21 7.67
C HIS A 68 7.44 8.76 6.44
N LEU A 69 7.96 9.02 5.25
CA LEU A 69 7.39 8.67 3.95
C LEU A 69 6.01 9.32 3.68
N LEU A 70 5.86 10.57 4.08
CA LEU A 70 4.74 11.43 3.72
C LEU A 70 5.20 12.62 2.87
N SER A 71 4.46 13.01 1.85
CA SER A 71 4.61 14.25 1.09
C SER A 71 6.05 14.54 0.59
N PHE A 72 6.77 13.53 0.12
CA PHE A 72 8.15 13.69 -0.36
C PHE A 72 8.28 13.63 -1.89
N LEU A 73 7.26 13.13 -2.61
CA LEU A 73 7.25 13.04 -4.07
C LEU A 73 6.29 14.03 -4.72
N ASP A 74 6.59 14.43 -5.94
CA ASP A 74 5.63 15.13 -6.80
C ASP A 74 4.62 14.12 -7.38
N PRO A 75 3.34 14.50 -7.56
CA PRO A 75 2.34 13.63 -8.18
C PRO A 75 2.65 13.17 -9.60
N ALA A 76 3.54 13.84 -10.33
CA ALA A 76 4.02 13.42 -11.64
C ALA A 76 5.06 12.30 -11.58
N GLU A 77 5.67 12.06 -10.41
CA GLU A 77 6.69 11.05 -10.21
C GLU A 77 6.06 9.68 -9.90
N THR A 78 6.83 8.63 -10.13
CA THR A 78 6.43 7.26 -9.81
C THR A 78 7.23 6.72 -8.64
N TYR A 79 6.60 5.92 -7.80
CA TYR A 79 7.23 5.26 -6.66
C TYR A 79 6.90 3.77 -6.69
N SER A 80 7.93 2.98 -6.90
CA SER A 80 7.79 1.53 -7.01
C SER A 80 7.77 0.87 -5.63
N ALA A 81 7.35 -0.37 -5.61
CA ALA A 81 7.43 -1.20 -4.41
C ALA A 81 8.89 -1.49 -3.99
N ALA A 82 9.83 -1.48 -4.95
CA ALA A 82 11.27 -1.57 -4.70
C ALA A 82 11.79 -0.32 -3.99
N ASP A 83 11.38 0.87 -4.43
CA ASP A 83 11.72 2.13 -3.80
C ASP A 83 11.23 2.17 -2.36
N PHE A 84 9.96 1.78 -2.14
CA PHE A 84 9.42 1.67 -0.78
C PHE A 84 10.27 0.73 0.09
N ARG A 85 10.61 -0.44 -0.41
CA ARG A 85 11.40 -1.42 0.35
C ARG A 85 12.77 -0.85 0.72
N ARG A 86 13.48 -0.23 -0.22
CA ARG A 86 14.78 0.42 0.02
C ARG A 86 14.67 1.49 1.11
N ASP A 87 13.70 2.38 0.99
CA ASP A 87 13.52 3.49 1.93
C ASP A 87 13.06 3.02 3.31
N ALA A 88 12.17 2.03 3.38
CA ALA A 88 11.73 1.44 4.64
C ALA A 88 12.88 0.73 5.37
N LEU A 89 13.72 -0.04 4.66
CA LEU A 89 14.88 -0.71 5.25
C LEU A 89 15.89 0.30 5.84
N ARG A 90 16.18 1.37 5.10
CA ARG A 90 17.05 2.46 5.56
C ARG A 90 16.47 3.10 6.82
N LEU A 91 15.19 3.47 6.82
CA LEU A 91 14.52 4.10 7.97
C LEU A 91 14.47 3.17 9.19
N ILE A 92 14.21 1.88 9.01
CA ILE A 92 14.23 0.89 10.10
C ILE A 92 15.61 0.91 10.78
N GLY A 93 16.69 0.88 10.00
CA GLY A 93 18.06 0.94 10.52
C GLY A 93 18.35 2.23 11.27
N GLU A 94 17.99 3.38 10.69
CA GLU A 94 18.19 4.71 11.29
C GLU A 94 17.41 4.89 12.61
N ILE A 95 16.15 4.44 12.65
CA ILE A 95 15.27 4.53 13.82
C ILE A 95 15.84 3.66 14.96
N LYS A 96 16.23 2.43 14.64
CA LYS A 96 16.86 1.53 15.62
C LYS A 96 18.17 2.11 16.16
N ALA A 97 18.98 2.74 15.32
CA ALA A 97 20.22 3.39 15.74
C ALA A 97 19.97 4.56 16.73
N ARG A 98 18.80 5.17 16.70
CA ARG A 98 18.34 6.18 17.69
C ARG A 98 17.76 5.57 18.97
N GLY A 99 17.67 4.25 19.07
CA GLY A 99 17.06 3.54 20.20
C GLY A 99 15.53 3.51 20.20
N ASN A 100 14.89 3.90 19.09
CA ASN A 100 13.44 3.88 18.94
C ASN A 100 12.97 2.62 18.21
N THR A 101 11.68 2.27 18.39
CA THR A 101 11.05 1.15 17.70
C THR A 101 10.42 1.63 16.39
N PRO A 102 10.80 1.10 15.22
CA PRO A 102 10.13 1.41 13.96
C PRO A 102 8.70 0.88 13.96
N LEU A 103 7.71 1.76 13.74
CA LEU A 103 6.30 1.41 13.62
C LEU A 103 5.80 1.69 12.19
N LEU A 104 5.65 0.63 11.40
CA LEU A 104 5.15 0.71 10.03
C LEU A 104 3.63 0.69 10.03
N VAL A 105 2.98 1.77 9.56
CA VAL A 105 1.52 1.92 9.65
C VAL A 105 0.92 2.11 8.27
N GLY A 106 -0.01 1.23 7.86
CA GLY A 106 -0.66 1.46 6.59
C GLY A 106 -1.64 0.40 6.09
N GLY A 107 -2.05 0.60 4.84
CA GLY A 107 -3.02 -0.25 4.15
C GLY A 107 -2.52 -0.81 2.82
N THR A 108 -1.30 -0.49 2.39
CA THR A 108 -0.71 -1.03 1.15
C THR A 108 -0.09 -2.39 1.43
N MET A 109 -0.93 -3.43 1.42
CA MET A 109 -0.57 -4.79 1.84
C MET A 109 0.59 -5.38 1.05
N MET A 110 0.74 -5.00 -0.21
CA MET A 110 1.86 -5.42 -1.05
C MET A 110 3.20 -4.96 -0.48
N TYR A 111 3.28 -3.75 0.07
CA TYR A 111 4.49 -3.21 0.68
C TYR A 111 4.91 -4.01 1.92
N PHE A 112 3.98 -4.35 2.79
CA PHE A 112 4.24 -5.23 3.94
C PHE A 112 4.72 -6.61 3.50
N ARG A 113 4.10 -7.17 2.45
CA ARG A 113 4.52 -8.45 1.89
C ARG A 113 5.95 -8.42 1.39
N LEU A 114 6.34 -7.35 0.68
CA LEU A 114 7.72 -7.19 0.19
C LEU A 114 8.75 -7.05 1.32
N LEU A 115 8.37 -6.41 2.43
CA LEU A 115 9.23 -6.35 3.60
C LEU A 115 9.39 -7.72 4.27
N ARG A 116 8.29 -8.49 4.38
CA ARG A 116 8.29 -9.82 5.00
C ARG A 116 9.04 -10.85 4.15
N ASP A 117 8.68 -10.91 2.89
CA ASP A 117 9.06 -12.00 1.99
C ASP A 117 10.34 -11.71 1.20
N GLY A 118 10.78 -10.45 1.18
CA GLY A 118 11.80 -9.99 0.25
C GLY A 118 11.18 -9.62 -1.10
N MET A 119 12.01 -9.38 -2.07
CA MET A 119 11.62 -9.09 -3.44
C MET A 119 12.26 -10.12 -4.37
N ALA A 120 11.45 -10.74 -5.23
CA ALA A 120 12.01 -11.50 -6.33
C ALA A 120 12.97 -10.63 -7.15
N SER A 121 14.05 -11.22 -7.64
CA SER A 121 14.97 -10.54 -8.57
C SER A 121 14.26 -10.34 -9.92
N MET A 122 13.30 -9.43 -9.95
CA MET A 122 12.61 -9.05 -11.18
C MET A 122 13.33 -7.88 -11.83
N PRO A 123 13.37 -7.82 -13.18
CA PRO A 123 13.97 -6.69 -13.87
C PRO A 123 13.25 -5.40 -13.49
N ASP A 124 13.98 -4.30 -13.49
CA ASP A 124 13.41 -2.97 -13.34
C ASP A 124 12.40 -2.67 -14.46
N ALA A 125 11.61 -1.64 -14.26
CA ALA A 125 10.66 -1.20 -15.25
C ALA A 125 11.39 -0.58 -16.45
N ASP A 126 11.05 -1.04 -17.66
CA ASP A 126 11.60 -0.54 -18.91
C ASP A 126 10.53 0.25 -19.67
N SER A 127 10.77 1.56 -19.80
CA SER A 127 9.81 2.48 -20.43
C SER A 127 9.61 2.22 -21.92
N GLU A 128 10.64 1.76 -22.64
CA GLU A 128 10.57 1.49 -24.08
C GLU A 128 9.76 0.21 -24.33
N VAL A 129 10.04 -0.84 -23.55
CA VAL A 129 9.29 -2.10 -23.62
C VAL A 129 7.82 -1.87 -23.25
N ARG A 130 7.53 -1.06 -22.24
CA ARG A 130 6.14 -0.70 -21.88
C ARG A 130 5.43 0.05 -23.00
N ALA A 131 6.09 1.06 -23.58
CA ALA A 131 5.53 1.82 -24.69
C ALA A 131 5.25 0.92 -25.91
N ALA A 132 6.12 -0.03 -26.21
CA ALA A 132 5.92 -1.01 -27.29
C ALA A 132 4.70 -1.92 -27.02
N ILE A 133 4.52 -2.42 -25.78
CA ILE A 133 3.35 -3.23 -25.41
C ILE A 133 2.06 -2.41 -25.49
N GLU A 134 2.08 -1.16 -25.05
CA GLU A 134 0.93 -0.25 -25.14
C GLU A 134 0.59 0.10 -26.60
N ALA A 135 1.59 0.28 -27.45
CA ALA A 135 1.39 0.50 -28.89
C ALA A 135 0.75 -0.73 -29.55
N GLN A 136 1.23 -1.92 -29.24
CA GLN A 136 0.63 -3.18 -29.68
C GLN A 136 -0.84 -3.28 -29.21
N ALA A 137 -1.10 -3.02 -27.93
CA ALA A 137 -2.45 -3.07 -27.37
C ALA A 137 -3.40 -2.05 -28.00
N ARG A 138 -2.90 -0.88 -28.45
CA ARG A 138 -3.71 0.12 -29.18
C ARG A 138 -4.12 -0.36 -30.58
N VAL A 139 -3.29 -1.13 -31.24
CA VAL A 139 -3.55 -1.62 -32.61
C VAL A 139 -4.35 -2.91 -32.58
N GLU A 140 -3.96 -3.87 -31.76
CA GLU A 140 -4.47 -5.26 -31.77
C GLU A 140 -5.44 -5.54 -30.60
N GLY A 141 -5.53 -4.66 -29.63
CA GLY A 141 -6.30 -4.85 -28.41
C GLY A 141 -5.58 -5.66 -27.33
N TRP A 142 -6.01 -5.51 -26.07
CA TRP A 142 -5.44 -6.24 -24.94
C TRP A 142 -5.66 -7.75 -24.99
N ALA A 143 -6.67 -8.22 -25.73
CA ALA A 143 -6.88 -9.64 -25.96
C ALA A 143 -5.72 -10.29 -26.76
N ALA A 144 -5.15 -9.58 -27.74
CA ALA A 144 -3.97 -10.05 -28.47
C ALA A 144 -2.72 -10.09 -27.57
N VAL A 145 -2.53 -9.08 -26.72
CA VAL A 145 -1.47 -9.04 -25.70
C VAL A 145 -1.61 -10.22 -24.73
N HIS A 146 -2.84 -10.56 -24.30
CA HIS A 146 -3.08 -11.73 -23.47
C HIS A 146 -2.75 -13.04 -24.20
N ALA A 147 -3.11 -13.17 -25.47
CA ALA A 147 -2.80 -14.36 -26.28
C ALA A 147 -1.28 -14.53 -26.52
N GLU A 148 -0.52 -13.42 -26.58
CA GLU A 148 0.95 -13.49 -26.59
C GLU A 148 1.49 -13.98 -25.24
N LEU A 149 0.97 -13.46 -24.12
CA LEU A 149 1.35 -13.93 -22.79
C LEU A 149 1.05 -15.44 -22.63
N GLU A 150 -0.08 -15.93 -23.15
CA GLU A 150 -0.45 -17.34 -23.08
C GLU A 150 0.57 -18.26 -23.77
N LYS A 151 1.22 -17.78 -24.83
CA LYS A 151 2.27 -18.54 -25.53
C LYS A 151 3.58 -18.63 -24.74
N VAL A 152 3.95 -17.57 -24.00
CA VAL A 152 5.24 -17.48 -23.31
C VAL A 152 5.14 -17.86 -21.83
N ASP A 153 4.02 -17.55 -21.17
CA ASP A 153 3.75 -17.84 -19.75
C ASP A 153 2.28 -18.25 -19.56
N PRO A 154 1.90 -19.49 -19.94
CA PRO A 154 0.52 -19.98 -19.81
C PRO A 154 0.00 -19.91 -18.38
N GLU A 155 0.87 -20.11 -17.38
CA GLU A 155 0.51 -20.07 -15.97
C GLU A 155 0.13 -18.65 -15.53
N ALA A 156 0.87 -17.62 -15.93
CA ALA A 156 0.52 -16.24 -15.67
C ALA A 156 -0.76 -15.84 -16.43
N ALA A 157 -0.89 -16.23 -17.70
CA ALA A 157 -2.05 -15.94 -18.52
C ALA A 157 -3.35 -16.50 -17.91
N ALA A 158 -3.32 -17.73 -17.38
CA ALA A 158 -4.48 -18.33 -16.71
C ALA A 158 -4.94 -17.56 -15.46
N ARG A 159 -4.04 -16.82 -14.80
CA ARG A 159 -4.31 -16.05 -13.59
C ARG A 159 -4.66 -14.59 -13.87
N ILE A 160 -4.18 -14.04 -14.98
CA ILE A 160 -4.35 -12.62 -15.32
C ILE A 160 -5.56 -12.49 -16.26
N HIS A 161 -6.54 -11.70 -15.83
CA HIS A 161 -7.72 -11.47 -16.66
C HIS A 161 -7.33 -10.69 -17.93
N PRO A 162 -7.88 -11.00 -19.14
CA PRO A 162 -7.59 -10.28 -20.38
C PRO A 162 -7.85 -8.76 -20.31
N ASN A 163 -8.74 -8.32 -19.44
CA ASN A 163 -9.03 -6.92 -19.19
C ASN A 163 -8.24 -6.31 -18.02
N ASP A 164 -7.07 -6.88 -17.69
CA ASP A 164 -6.13 -6.30 -16.72
C ASP A 164 -4.84 -5.83 -17.42
N PRO A 165 -4.87 -4.65 -18.07
CA PRO A 165 -3.76 -4.13 -18.85
C PRO A 165 -2.44 -4.06 -18.09
N GLN A 166 -2.53 -3.63 -16.82
CA GLN A 166 -1.36 -3.41 -15.99
C GLN A 166 -0.61 -4.71 -15.67
N ARG A 167 -1.34 -5.78 -15.37
CA ARG A 167 -0.72 -7.09 -15.10
C ARG A 167 -0.23 -7.75 -16.36
N LEU A 168 -0.96 -7.64 -17.46
CA LEU A 168 -0.53 -8.14 -18.77
C LEU A 168 0.76 -7.46 -19.22
N GLN A 169 0.79 -6.13 -19.17
CA GLN A 169 1.97 -5.33 -19.49
C GLN A 169 3.17 -5.78 -18.65
N ARG A 170 2.99 -5.89 -17.32
CA ARG A 170 4.10 -6.28 -16.43
C ARG A 170 4.61 -7.69 -16.70
N ALA A 171 3.74 -8.64 -16.95
CA ALA A 171 4.15 -10.03 -17.23
C ALA A 171 4.96 -10.14 -18.53
N LEU A 172 4.53 -9.48 -19.60
CA LEU A 172 5.27 -9.43 -20.86
C LEU A 172 6.54 -8.58 -20.78
N GLU A 173 6.51 -7.45 -20.08
CA GLU A 173 7.70 -6.64 -19.83
C GLU A 173 8.80 -7.48 -19.16
N VAL A 174 8.47 -8.19 -18.08
CA VAL A 174 9.41 -9.08 -17.39
C VAL A 174 10.03 -10.09 -18.35
N TYR A 175 9.21 -10.72 -19.15
CA TYR A 175 9.69 -11.69 -20.14
C TYR A 175 10.57 -11.04 -21.22
N ARG A 176 10.14 -9.93 -21.82
CA ARG A 176 10.87 -9.23 -22.89
C ARG A 176 12.22 -8.67 -22.43
N VAL A 177 12.31 -8.24 -21.16
CA VAL A 177 13.54 -7.67 -20.57
C VAL A 177 14.50 -8.76 -20.10
N SER A 178 14.01 -9.81 -19.43
CA SER A 178 14.87 -10.80 -18.75
C SER A 178 15.00 -12.13 -19.48
N GLY A 179 14.15 -12.41 -20.45
CA GLY A 179 14.02 -13.74 -21.06
C GLY A 179 13.40 -14.81 -20.15
N LYS A 180 13.05 -14.45 -18.90
CA LYS A 180 12.40 -15.34 -17.94
C LYS A 180 10.94 -14.98 -17.79
N THR A 181 10.08 -15.97 -17.62
CA THR A 181 8.65 -15.72 -17.38
C THR A 181 8.39 -15.23 -15.96
N LEU A 182 7.30 -14.49 -15.78
CA LEU A 182 6.88 -14.03 -14.45
C LEU A 182 6.61 -15.20 -13.49
N SER A 183 6.02 -16.29 -14.01
CA SER A 183 5.76 -17.51 -13.23
C SER A 183 7.04 -18.19 -12.79
N ALA A 184 8.05 -18.29 -13.66
CA ALA A 184 9.36 -18.85 -13.32
C ALA A 184 10.06 -18.05 -12.22
N LEU A 185 10.08 -16.71 -12.31
CA LEU A 185 10.66 -15.86 -11.28
C LEU A 185 9.93 -15.97 -9.93
N HIS A 186 8.60 -16.09 -9.94
CA HIS A 186 7.84 -16.35 -8.71
C HIS A 186 8.14 -17.74 -8.12
N ALA A 187 8.35 -18.75 -8.95
CA ALA A 187 8.73 -20.10 -8.48
C ALA A 187 10.14 -20.10 -7.88
N GLU A 188 11.11 -19.42 -8.51
CA GLU A 188 12.46 -19.22 -7.97
C GLU A 188 12.40 -18.53 -6.60
N GLU A 189 11.61 -17.46 -6.48
CA GLU A 189 11.40 -16.74 -5.21
C GLU A 189 10.78 -17.65 -4.14
N ALA A 190 9.77 -18.42 -4.50
CA ALA A 190 9.14 -19.36 -3.57
C ALA A 190 10.12 -20.44 -3.07
N ALA A 191 10.98 -20.95 -3.96
CA ALA A 191 12.02 -21.91 -3.60
C ALA A 191 13.08 -21.31 -2.66
N GLU A 192 13.49 -20.06 -2.89
CA GLU A 192 14.43 -19.36 -1.99
C GLU A 192 13.82 -19.11 -0.60
N ARG A 193 12.52 -18.80 -0.54
CA ARG A 193 11.81 -18.67 0.76
C ARG A 193 11.82 -19.97 1.56
N LEU A 194 11.62 -21.13 0.89
CA LEU A 194 11.65 -22.44 1.54
C LEU A 194 13.04 -22.78 2.10
N LYS A 195 14.10 -22.25 1.53
CA LYS A 195 15.48 -22.37 2.03
C LYS A 195 15.77 -21.48 3.27
N GLY A 196 14.78 -20.73 3.74
CA GLY A 196 14.93 -19.85 4.91
C GLY A 196 15.51 -18.47 4.60
N ASN A 197 15.67 -18.10 3.34
CA ASN A 197 16.07 -16.76 2.90
C ASN A 197 14.88 -15.79 3.00
N LYS A 198 14.43 -15.54 4.25
CA LYS A 198 13.55 -14.42 4.59
C LYS A 198 14.32 -13.11 4.39
N SER A 199 13.61 -11.99 4.39
CA SER A 199 14.18 -10.62 4.25
C SER A 199 15.33 -10.28 5.22
N GLY A 200 15.68 -11.16 6.12
CA GLY A 200 16.66 -10.94 7.20
C GLY A 200 16.12 -10.05 8.32
N LEU A 201 14.87 -9.61 8.22
CA LEU A 201 14.20 -8.77 9.21
C LEU A 201 13.29 -9.61 10.11
N ASP A 202 13.35 -9.39 11.40
CA ASP A 202 12.36 -9.84 12.37
C ASP A 202 11.22 -8.82 12.44
N LEU A 203 10.08 -9.14 11.82
CA LEU A 203 8.91 -8.23 11.73
C LEU A 203 7.74 -8.81 12.50
N THR A 204 7.17 -8.01 13.39
CA THR A 204 5.93 -8.36 14.08
C THR A 204 4.73 -7.72 13.39
N PHE A 205 3.81 -8.54 12.88
CA PHE A 205 2.62 -8.07 12.17
C PHE A 205 1.40 -8.02 13.08
N CYS A 206 0.79 -6.84 13.17
CA CYS A 206 -0.45 -6.58 13.89
C CYS A 206 -1.49 -6.02 12.93
N ALA A 207 -2.76 -6.41 13.06
CA ALA A 207 -3.82 -5.81 12.25
C ALA A 207 -5.10 -5.58 13.03
N ILE A 208 -5.70 -4.40 12.83
CA ILE A 208 -7.05 -4.13 13.30
C ILE A 208 -8.02 -4.97 12.46
N GLN A 209 -8.72 -5.87 13.11
CA GLN A 209 -9.71 -6.77 12.49
C GLN A 209 -11.01 -6.78 13.30
N GLY A 210 -12.05 -7.39 12.74
CA GLY A 210 -13.33 -7.55 13.44
C GLY A 210 -14.24 -6.33 13.38
N VAL A 211 -13.88 -5.29 12.60
CA VAL A 211 -14.85 -4.22 12.30
C VAL A 211 -15.96 -4.82 11.45
N GLU A 212 -17.19 -4.78 11.95
CA GLU A 212 -18.34 -5.24 11.20
C GLU A 212 -18.44 -4.52 9.85
N ARG A 213 -18.83 -5.24 8.81
CA ARG A 213 -18.88 -4.72 7.45
C ARG A 213 -19.77 -3.48 7.33
N GLY A 214 -20.95 -3.50 7.98
CA GLY A 214 -21.87 -2.36 7.98
C GLY A 214 -21.23 -1.12 8.61
N VAL A 215 -20.62 -1.28 9.78
CA VAL A 215 -19.91 -0.20 10.48
C VAL A 215 -18.76 0.36 9.64
N LEU A 216 -17.97 -0.51 8.99
CA LEU A 216 -16.89 -0.06 8.12
C LEU A 216 -17.40 0.72 6.91
N HIS A 217 -18.52 0.29 6.32
CA HIS A 217 -19.15 0.97 5.19
C HIS A 217 -19.69 2.35 5.56
N GLU A 218 -20.29 2.50 6.75
CA GLU A 218 -20.74 3.80 7.24
C GLU A 218 -19.56 4.73 7.56
N ARG A 219 -18.52 4.24 8.21
CA ARG A 219 -17.29 5.03 8.44
C ARG A 219 -16.66 5.51 7.13
N ILE A 220 -16.64 4.67 6.09
CA ILE A 220 -16.14 5.04 4.77
C ILE A 220 -17.01 6.15 4.16
N LYS A 221 -18.33 6.01 4.25
CA LYS A 221 -19.28 7.00 3.72
C LYS A 221 -19.12 8.33 4.43
N THR A 222 -19.17 8.34 5.75
CA THR A 222 -18.99 9.55 6.57
C THR A 222 -17.68 10.24 6.28
N ARG A 223 -16.58 9.47 6.22
CA ARG A 223 -15.24 10.02 5.91
C ARG A 223 -15.19 10.63 4.50
N PHE A 224 -15.83 10.03 3.52
CA PHE A 224 -15.83 10.56 2.16
C PHE A 224 -16.59 11.89 2.08
N PHE A 225 -17.73 12.01 2.77
CA PHE A 225 -18.43 13.29 2.89
C PHE A 225 -17.59 14.34 3.62
N GLN A 226 -16.92 13.97 4.72
CA GLN A 226 -16.01 14.89 5.40
C GLN A 226 -14.88 15.38 4.48
N MET A 227 -14.28 14.50 3.68
CA MET A 227 -13.27 14.90 2.70
C MET A 227 -13.81 15.91 1.68
N LEU A 228 -15.06 15.77 1.26
CA LEU A 228 -15.70 16.74 0.36
C LEU A 228 -15.91 18.09 1.04
N GLU A 229 -16.36 18.10 2.30
CA GLU A 229 -16.51 19.31 3.12
C GLU A 229 -15.15 19.99 3.40
N ASP A 230 -14.09 19.19 3.60
CA ASP A 230 -12.72 19.67 3.83
C ASP A 230 -12.07 20.23 2.54
N GLY A 231 -12.71 20.11 1.37
CA GLY A 231 -12.25 20.70 0.10
C GLY A 231 -11.56 19.71 -0.86
N LEU A 232 -11.90 18.41 -0.80
CA LEU A 232 -11.32 17.40 -1.72
C LEU A 232 -11.44 17.80 -3.20
N VAL A 233 -12.57 18.41 -3.59
CA VAL A 233 -12.78 18.81 -5.00
C VAL A 233 -11.76 19.89 -5.39
N ASP A 234 -11.50 20.85 -4.53
CA ASP A 234 -10.56 21.94 -4.79
C ASP A 234 -9.11 21.45 -4.76
N GLU A 235 -8.78 20.51 -3.86
CA GLU A 235 -7.48 19.83 -3.86
C GLU A 235 -7.21 19.16 -5.21
N VAL A 236 -8.17 18.39 -5.72
CA VAL A 236 -8.02 17.71 -7.02
C VAL A 236 -8.06 18.69 -8.19
N ARG A 237 -8.83 19.78 -8.09
CA ARG A 237 -8.86 20.83 -9.12
C ARG A 237 -7.50 21.48 -9.30
N ALA A 238 -6.82 21.81 -8.20
CA ALA A 238 -5.46 22.35 -8.25
C ALA A 238 -4.47 21.40 -8.97
N LEU A 239 -4.63 20.08 -8.77
CA LEU A 239 -3.84 19.09 -9.49
C LEU A 239 -4.26 18.95 -10.97
N TYR A 240 -5.56 19.04 -11.26
CA TYR A 240 -6.10 18.96 -12.62
C TYR A 240 -5.62 20.13 -13.49
N GLU A 241 -5.57 21.32 -12.92
CA GLU A 241 -5.18 22.56 -13.59
C GLU A 241 -3.67 22.68 -13.82
N ARG A 242 -2.85 21.81 -13.21
CA ARG A 242 -1.39 21.78 -13.49
C ARG A 242 -1.06 21.48 -14.95
N GLY A 243 -1.88 20.69 -15.63
CA GLY A 243 -1.72 20.36 -17.06
C GLY A 243 -0.65 19.27 -17.36
N ASP A 244 0.21 18.91 -16.41
CA ASP A 244 1.24 17.87 -16.54
C ASP A 244 0.81 16.52 -15.95
N LEU A 245 -0.33 16.46 -15.28
CA LEU A 245 -0.88 15.27 -14.66
C LEU A 245 -1.99 14.64 -15.51
N SER A 246 -2.18 13.34 -15.40
CA SER A 246 -3.25 12.61 -16.08
C SER A 246 -3.62 11.33 -15.35
N LEU A 247 -4.76 10.73 -15.71
CA LEU A 247 -5.20 9.44 -15.18
C LEU A 247 -4.29 8.25 -15.58
N SER A 248 -3.25 8.46 -16.39
CA SER A 248 -2.21 7.46 -16.62
C SER A 248 -1.26 7.32 -15.43
N LEU A 249 -1.10 8.37 -14.62
CA LEU A 249 -0.22 8.39 -13.46
C LEU A 249 -0.81 7.61 -12.27
N PRO A 250 0.02 6.86 -11.52
CA PRO A 250 -0.42 6.12 -10.33
C PRO A 250 -1.07 7.01 -9.27
N SER A 251 -0.56 8.21 -9.06
CA SER A 251 -1.09 9.24 -8.15
C SER A 251 -2.56 9.55 -8.45
N MET A 252 -2.86 9.90 -9.70
CA MET A 252 -4.21 10.30 -10.12
C MET A 252 -5.19 9.13 -10.21
N ARG A 253 -4.70 7.88 -10.25
CA ARG A 253 -5.53 6.67 -10.12
C ARG A 253 -5.94 6.35 -8.69
N SER A 254 -5.45 7.06 -7.71
CA SER A 254 -5.83 6.89 -6.31
C SER A 254 -7.34 7.06 -6.13
N VAL A 255 -7.90 6.23 -5.23
CA VAL A 255 -9.34 6.28 -4.92
C VAL A 255 -9.69 7.65 -4.36
N GLY A 256 -10.79 8.22 -4.81
CA GLY A 256 -11.18 9.60 -4.55
C GLY A 256 -10.69 10.53 -5.66
N TYR A 257 -9.38 10.61 -5.88
CA TYR A 257 -8.78 11.48 -6.92
C TYR A 257 -9.28 11.14 -8.31
N LYS A 258 -9.29 9.87 -8.70
CA LYS A 258 -9.80 9.43 -10.00
C LYS A 258 -11.24 9.89 -10.23
N GLN A 259 -12.12 9.73 -9.25
CA GLN A 259 -13.52 10.05 -9.39
C GLN A 259 -13.74 11.57 -9.49
N VAL A 260 -13.05 12.34 -8.65
CA VAL A 260 -13.11 13.81 -8.73
C VAL A 260 -12.51 14.32 -10.03
N TRP A 261 -11.39 13.74 -10.49
CA TRP A 261 -10.80 14.06 -11.80
C TRP A 261 -11.80 13.86 -12.94
N GLN A 262 -12.50 12.73 -12.94
CA GLN A 262 -13.54 12.43 -13.94
C GLN A 262 -14.72 13.41 -13.89
N HIS A 263 -15.08 13.85 -12.69
CA HIS A 263 -16.10 14.90 -12.54
C HIS A 263 -15.62 16.24 -13.12
N LEU A 264 -14.41 16.66 -12.82
CA LEU A 264 -13.81 17.89 -13.36
C LEU A 264 -13.66 17.85 -14.89
N ALA A 265 -13.43 16.66 -15.45
CA ALA A 265 -13.39 16.44 -16.90
C ALA A 265 -14.79 16.39 -17.55
N GLY A 266 -15.89 16.51 -16.79
CA GLY A 266 -17.26 16.43 -17.29
C GLY A 266 -17.75 15.02 -17.61
N GLU A 267 -17.01 13.97 -17.20
CA GLU A 267 -17.39 12.57 -17.44
C GLU A 267 -18.43 12.06 -16.42
N LEU A 268 -18.50 12.67 -15.24
CA LEU A 268 -19.40 12.30 -14.14
C LEU A 268 -20.15 13.51 -13.60
N SER A 269 -21.42 13.35 -13.26
CA SER A 269 -22.13 14.32 -12.41
C SER A 269 -21.51 14.31 -11.00
N TYR A 270 -21.85 15.33 -10.18
CA TYR A 270 -21.37 15.39 -8.80
C TYR A 270 -21.88 14.18 -7.98
N GLU A 271 -23.15 13.81 -8.12
CA GLU A 271 -23.74 12.67 -7.43
C GLU A 271 -23.07 11.36 -7.84
N GLU A 272 -22.84 11.17 -9.15
CA GLU A 272 -22.10 9.98 -9.65
C GLU A 272 -20.68 9.91 -9.11
N MET A 273 -19.99 11.03 -9.03
CA MET A 273 -18.64 11.13 -8.47
C MET A 273 -18.63 10.70 -7.00
N VAL A 274 -19.58 11.18 -6.20
CA VAL A 274 -19.72 10.83 -4.78
C VAL A 274 -19.98 9.32 -4.62
N ASP A 275 -20.96 8.79 -5.32
CA ASP A 275 -21.33 7.39 -5.24
C ASP A 275 -20.17 6.48 -5.66
N ARG A 276 -19.53 6.77 -6.79
CA ARG A 276 -18.37 6.00 -7.29
C ARG A 276 -17.17 6.10 -6.36
N GLY A 277 -16.95 7.24 -5.72
CA GLY A 277 -15.88 7.43 -4.71
C GLY A 277 -16.11 6.53 -3.50
N ILE A 278 -17.32 6.50 -2.95
CA ILE A 278 -17.68 5.65 -1.83
C ILE A 278 -17.58 4.16 -2.22
N ILE A 279 -18.10 3.78 -3.39
CA ILE A 279 -18.02 2.39 -3.88
C ILE A 279 -16.55 1.95 -4.06
N ALA A 280 -15.73 2.77 -4.70
CA ALA A 280 -14.32 2.47 -4.92
C ALA A 280 -13.55 2.32 -3.60
N THR A 281 -13.86 3.14 -2.59
CA THR A 281 -13.27 3.05 -1.25
C THR A 281 -13.71 1.77 -0.53
N ARG A 282 -14.98 1.38 -0.63
CA ARG A 282 -15.48 0.09 -0.10
C ARG A 282 -14.80 -1.10 -0.77
N GLN A 283 -14.55 -1.03 -2.08
CA GLN A 283 -13.82 -2.06 -2.82
C GLN A 283 -12.35 -2.13 -2.39
N LEU A 284 -11.71 -0.99 -2.15
CA LEU A 284 -10.36 -0.94 -1.59
C LEU A 284 -10.31 -1.62 -0.22
N ALA A 285 -11.21 -1.27 0.68
CA ALA A 285 -11.30 -1.89 2.01
C ALA A 285 -11.54 -3.41 1.91
N LYS A 286 -12.42 -3.86 1.01
CA LYS A 286 -12.66 -5.29 0.76
C LYS A 286 -11.37 -6.01 0.33
N ARG A 287 -10.59 -5.44 -0.60
CA ARG A 287 -9.31 -6.02 -1.01
C ARG A 287 -8.33 -6.10 0.15
N GLN A 288 -8.22 -5.05 0.97
CA GLN A 288 -7.36 -5.03 2.14
C GLN A 288 -7.75 -6.12 3.16
N VAL A 289 -9.04 -6.28 3.45
CA VAL A 289 -9.55 -7.35 4.33
C VAL A 289 -9.23 -8.74 3.76
N THR A 290 -9.36 -8.93 2.45
CA THR A 290 -9.02 -10.21 1.80
C THR A 290 -7.53 -10.54 1.97
N TRP A 291 -6.64 -9.57 1.79
CA TRP A 291 -5.21 -9.74 2.04
C TRP A 291 -4.91 -10.11 3.51
N LEU A 292 -5.55 -9.44 4.47
CA LEU A 292 -5.34 -9.71 5.89
C LEU A 292 -5.85 -11.10 6.32
N ARG A 293 -6.85 -11.66 5.63
CA ARG A 293 -7.33 -13.02 5.89
C ARG A 293 -6.32 -14.10 5.51
N SER A 294 -5.54 -13.85 4.46
CA SER A 294 -4.49 -14.77 3.99
C SER A 294 -3.13 -14.55 4.67
N TRP A 295 -3.08 -13.75 5.73
CA TRP A 295 -1.84 -13.47 6.45
C TRP A 295 -1.71 -14.43 7.65
N ASP A 296 -0.70 -15.30 7.63
CA ASP A 296 -0.58 -16.40 8.58
C ASP A 296 -0.11 -15.91 9.97
N ASP A 297 1.00 -15.16 10.03
CA ASP A 297 1.61 -14.70 11.29
C ASP A 297 1.09 -13.30 11.68
N LEU A 298 -0.18 -13.22 12.13
CA LEU A 298 -0.85 -11.96 12.39
C LEU A 298 -1.40 -11.86 13.80
N HIS A 299 -0.90 -10.89 14.57
CA HIS A 299 -1.53 -10.49 15.82
C HIS A 299 -2.80 -9.69 15.52
N ARG A 300 -3.96 -10.32 15.75
CA ARG A 300 -5.27 -9.71 15.52
C ARG A 300 -5.61 -8.76 16.66
N LEU A 301 -5.79 -7.48 16.33
CA LEU A 301 -6.22 -6.45 17.28
C LEU A 301 -7.73 -6.27 17.18
N PRO A 302 -8.45 -6.08 18.31
CA PRO A 302 -9.87 -5.80 18.29
C PRO A 302 -10.18 -4.45 17.63
N SER A 303 -11.45 -4.19 17.33
CA SER A 303 -11.87 -2.91 16.74
C SER A 303 -11.97 -1.76 17.76
N SER A 304 -11.89 -2.05 19.04
CA SER A 304 -11.81 -1.06 20.12
C SER A 304 -10.40 -0.48 20.19
N THR A 305 -10.27 0.84 20.15
CA THR A 305 -8.97 1.52 20.23
C THR A 305 -8.26 1.24 21.57
N HIS A 306 -8.97 1.27 22.67
CA HIS A 306 -8.41 1.02 24.01
C HIS A 306 -7.82 -0.40 24.13
N ASP A 307 -8.60 -1.43 23.76
CA ASP A 307 -8.14 -2.82 23.85
C ASP A 307 -7.00 -3.10 22.88
N SER A 308 -7.05 -2.47 21.69
CA SER A 308 -6.01 -2.54 20.69
C SER A 308 -4.72 -1.90 21.17
N LEU A 309 -4.78 -0.74 21.80
CA LEU A 309 -3.61 -0.05 22.37
C LEU A 309 -2.96 -0.92 23.45
N HIS A 310 -3.75 -1.45 24.40
CA HIS A 310 -3.22 -2.30 25.46
C HIS A 310 -2.53 -3.56 24.91
N LYS A 311 -3.12 -4.20 23.89
CA LYS A 311 -2.53 -5.36 23.23
C LYS A 311 -1.27 -5.01 22.46
N LEU A 312 -1.28 -3.89 21.72
CA LEU A 312 -0.14 -3.42 20.94
C LEU A 312 1.03 -3.00 21.83
N LEU A 313 0.75 -2.29 22.94
CA LEU A 313 1.76 -1.97 23.96
C LEU A 313 2.42 -3.24 24.52
N LYS A 314 1.64 -4.28 24.86
CA LYS A 314 2.23 -5.55 25.30
C LYS A 314 3.17 -6.15 24.25
N ILE A 315 2.79 -6.12 22.98
CA ILE A 315 3.61 -6.64 21.89
C ILE A 315 4.91 -5.84 21.77
N VAL A 316 4.82 -4.51 21.78
CA VAL A 316 5.99 -3.62 21.65
C VAL A 316 6.89 -3.71 22.89
N VAL A 317 6.33 -3.72 24.11
CA VAL A 317 7.09 -3.79 25.37
C VAL A 317 7.64 -5.19 25.64
N SER A 318 6.91 -6.28 25.34
CA SER A 318 7.43 -7.65 25.47
C SER A 318 8.61 -7.89 24.54
N ALA A 319 8.73 -7.08 23.53
CA ALA A 319 9.88 -7.00 22.67
C ALA A 319 11.02 -6.17 23.28
N THR A 320 10.82 -5.52 24.43
CA THR A 320 11.81 -4.61 25.07
C THR A 320 12.39 -5.21 26.36
N ILE A 321 11.88 -6.33 26.87
CA ILE A 321 12.33 -7.06 28.05
C ILE A 321 12.93 -8.40 27.62
#